data_a25d628126f8746094f5285b11cc6083
#
_entry.id   a25d628126f8746094f5285b11cc6083
#
_cell.length_a   1.000
_cell.length_b   1.000
_cell.length_c   1.000
_cell.angle_alpha   90.00
_cell.angle_beta   90.00
_cell.angle_gamma   90.00
#
_symmetry.space_group_name_H-M   'P 1'
#
loop_
_entity.id
_entity.type
_entity.pdbx_description
1 polymer ?
#
loop_
_entity_poly.entity_id
_entity_poly.type
_entity_poly.pdbx_seq_one_letter_code
_entity_poly.pdbx_strand_id
1 'polypeptide(L)'
;MTDPAGLRGIYNVSVYIPNGAPAPVLHGVRCDACRRRTVGAVVSALTDSRGEFVLDDVPANAAMSLVVEIGRFRRVASITVAPCSETRIPDDLVRLPRSSSEGDLPLIAATTGASDALECLLRNAGIDDREFVGGGDERGRVHLYRGKGGGGLPKIPVPAASDLWNDPARVALYDIVALSCEGDEAIENKGGSDPLAREAMHGYANAGGHVFATHFQNTWLKSSPHADFRDVATWDFTKDSGDDYEIDTGFPKGQAFADWLTVSAASPTLGKIRLDNVTYSVGEVRQPPSQTWIRKGDTKRARFFSFNTPIGLAREAQCGRVVFADLHAFGFGGSDFPDGCLTAPNALSPQQLALEFLLFDLFACVDDDRERPTPPR
;
A
#
# COMPACT_ATOMS: atom_id res chain seq x y z
N MET A 1 17.46 5.56 0.73
CA MET A 1 16.27 5.38 -0.13
C MET A 1 15.05 5.93 0.58
N THR A 2 14.30 6.83 -0.06
CA THR A 2 13.17 7.51 0.59
C THR A 2 11.87 7.40 -0.22
N ASP A 3 10.77 7.76 0.45
CA ASP A 3 9.46 7.96 -0.16
C ASP A 3 9.52 9.00 -1.30
N PRO A 4 8.49 9.12 -2.14
CA PRO A 4 8.46 10.14 -3.17
C PRO A 4 8.60 11.57 -2.62
N ALA A 5 8.14 11.85 -1.38
CA ALA A 5 8.32 13.15 -0.73
C ALA A 5 9.79 13.45 -0.36
N GLY A 6 10.66 12.43 -0.29
CA GLY A 6 12.05 12.56 0.14
C GLY A 6 12.23 12.73 1.65
N LEU A 7 11.21 12.34 2.43
CA LEU A 7 11.15 12.61 3.88
C LEU A 7 11.47 11.38 4.73
N ARG A 8 11.02 10.19 4.31
CA ARG A 8 11.10 8.97 5.15
C ARG A 8 11.75 7.84 4.40
N GLY A 9 12.63 7.11 5.07
CA GLY A 9 13.18 5.87 4.55
C GLY A 9 12.08 4.85 4.31
N ILE A 10 12.18 4.05 3.25
CA ILE A 10 11.21 2.99 2.95
C ILE A 10 11.88 1.64 3.12
N TYR A 11 11.21 0.77 3.86
CA TYR A 11 11.59 -0.62 4.08
C TYR A 11 11.31 -1.49 2.85
N ASN A 12 12.18 -2.48 2.61
CA ASN A 12 11.98 -3.54 1.63
C ASN A 12 11.92 -3.06 0.17
N VAL A 13 12.60 -1.95 -0.14
CA VAL A 13 12.79 -1.50 -1.53
C VAL A 13 13.94 -2.28 -2.15
N SER A 14 13.73 -2.82 -3.34
CA SER A 14 14.78 -3.47 -4.13
C SER A 14 15.70 -2.43 -4.75
N VAL A 15 16.99 -2.54 -4.50
CA VAL A 15 18.04 -1.72 -5.13
C VAL A 15 19.02 -2.64 -5.82
N TYR A 16 19.25 -2.42 -7.12
CA TYR A 16 20.10 -3.34 -7.88
C TYR A 16 20.75 -2.70 -9.10
N ILE A 17 21.84 -3.31 -9.53
CA ILE A 17 22.48 -3.05 -10.84
C ILE A 17 21.98 -4.12 -11.81
N PRO A 18 21.20 -3.77 -12.85
CA PRO A 18 20.70 -4.75 -13.81
C PRO A 18 21.79 -5.19 -14.78
N ASN A 19 21.71 -6.44 -15.22
CA ASN A 19 22.53 -6.93 -16.34
C ASN A 19 21.84 -6.57 -17.68
N GLY A 20 21.88 -5.30 -18.04
CA GLY A 20 21.22 -4.76 -19.25
C GLY A 20 20.08 -3.79 -18.92
N ALA A 21 19.30 -3.40 -19.92
CA ALA A 21 18.17 -2.50 -19.73
C ALA A 21 17.04 -3.19 -18.96
N PRO A 22 16.48 -2.57 -17.91
CA PRO A 22 15.31 -3.12 -17.20
C PRO A 22 14.12 -3.28 -18.16
N ALA A 23 13.37 -4.39 -18.01
CA ALA A 23 12.14 -4.59 -18.78
C ALA A 23 11.10 -3.49 -18.44
N PRO A 24 10.22 -3.10 -19.39
CA PRO A 24 9.14 -2.15 -19.11
C PRO A 24 8.25 -2.61 -17.94
N VAL A 25 7.79 -1.67 -17.11
CA VAL A 25 6.77 -1.95 -16.10
C VAL A 25 5.43 -2.15 -16.81
N LEU A 26 4.78 -3.25 -16.50
CA LEU A 26 3.47 -3.58 -17.05
C LEU A 26 2.41 -3.33 -15.97
N HIS A 27 1.34 -2.62 -16.32
CA HIS A 27 0.23 -2.28 -15.43
C HIS A 27 -0.93 -3.26 -15.53
N GLY A 28 -1.86 -3.13 -14.58
CA GLY A 28 -3.05 -3.96 -14.45
C GLY A 28 -2.81 -5.20 -13.59
N VAL A 29 -3.92 -5.83 -13.22
CA VAL A 29 -3.91 -7.01 -12.36
C VAL A 29 -3.08 -8.14 -12.98
N ARG A 30 -2.14 -8.65 -12.20
CA ARG A 30 -1.29 -9.79 -12.57
C ARG A 30 -0.64 -10.41 -11.34
N CYS A 31 -0.29 -11.67 -11.47
CA CYS A 31 0.39 -12.39 -10.41
C CYS A 31 1.83 -11.89 -10.27
N ASP A 32 2.12 -11.15 -9.20
CA ASP A 32 3.44 -10.56 -8.89
C ASP A 32 3.98 -11.08 -7.56
N ALA A 33 4.24 -12.38 -7.49
CA ALA A 33 4.87 -13.01 -6.33
C ALA A 33 6.38 -12.73 -6.34
N CYS A 34 6.94 -12.26 -5.21
CA CYS A 34 8.36 -11.88 -5.09
C CYS A 34 9.32 -13.01 -5.51
N ARG A 35 9.00 -14.24 -5.13
CA ARG A 35 9.81 -15.42 -5.46
C ARG A 35 9.89 -15.75 -6.95
N ARG A 36 8.98 -15.19 -7.76
CA ARG A 36 8.96 -15.36 -9.24
C ARG A 36 9.66 -14.23 -9.97
N ARG A 37 10.05 -13.17 -9.27
CA ARG A 37 10.73 -12.03 -9.88
C ARG A 37 12.20 -12.35 -10.14
N THR A 38 12.55 -12.36 -11.41
CA THR A 38 13.94 -12.38 -11.87
C THR A 38 14.19 -11.06 -12.61
N VAL A 39 15.05 -10.22 -12.02
CA VAL A 39 15.39 -8.91 -12.60
C VAL A 39 16.71 -8.94 -13.37
N GLY A 40 17.41 -10.08 -13.34
CA GLY A 40 18.74 -10.21 -13.95
C GLY A 40 19.73 -9.26 -13.32
N ALA A 41 19.78 -9.20 -11.99
CA ALA A 41 20.67 -8.31 -11.27
C ALA A 41 22.12 -8.83 -11.27
N VAL A 42 23.07 -7.92 -11.47
CA VAL A 42 24.50 -8.17 -11.23
C VAL A 42 24.75 -8.20 -9.73
N VAL A 43 24.23 -7.21 -9.02
CA VAL A 43 24.19 -7.12 -7.56
C VAL A 43 22.86 -6.54 -7.12
N SER A 44 22.35 -6.95 -5.96
CA SER A 44 21.08 -6.47 -5.42
C SER A 44 21.08 -6.44 -3.90
N ALA A 45 20.31 -5.53 -3.34
CA ALA A 45 20.04 -5.42 -1.90
C ALA A 45 18.59 -5.01 -1.66
N LEU A 46 18.13 -5.16 -0.42
CA LEU A 46 16.89 -4.55 0.07
C LEU A 46 17.22 -3.46 1.08
N THR A 47 16.38 -2.44 1.14
CA THR A 47 16.49 -1.42 2.18
C THR A 47 16.00 -1.93 3.53
N ASP A 48 16.63 -1.46 4.60
CA ASP A 48 16.22 -1.69 5.98
C ASP A 48 15.09 -0.71 6.42
N SER A 49 14.73 -0.72 7.71
CA SER A 49 13.70 0.16 8.29
C SER A 49 14.07 1.65 8.27
N ARG A 50 15.32 2.00 7.95
CA ARG A 50 15.78 3.38 7.76
C ARG A 50 15.83 3.79 6.30
N GLY A 51 15.55 2.85 5.39
CA GLY A 51 15.74 3.02 3.96
C GLY A 51 17.20 2.93 3.53
N GLU A 52 18.08 2.41 4.40
CA GLU A 52 19.50 2.24 4.10
C GLU A 52 19.75 0.93 3.36
N PHE A 53 20.74 0.93 2.47
CA PHE A 53 21.17 -0.26 1.72
C PHE A 53 22.66 -0.18 1.42
N VAL A 54 23.27 -1.34 1.21
CA VAL A 54 24.63 -1.49 0.72
C VAL A 54 24.63 -2.44 -0.46
N LEU A 55 25.32 -2.09 -1.53
CA LEU A 55 25.60 -2.97 -2.66
C LEU A 55 27.11 -3.27 -2.65
N ASP A 56 27.45 -4.52 -2.41
CA ASP A 56 28.82 -5.00 -2.48
C ASP A 56 29.17 -5.45 -3.90
N ASP A 57 30.45 -5.45 -4.24
CA ASP A 57 30.98 -5.94 -5.52
C ASP A 57 30.37 -5.28 -6.77
N VAL A 58 30.04 -3.98 -6.67
CA VAL A 58 29.52 -3.20 -7.81
C VAL A 58 30.62 -3.01 -8.85
N PRO A 59 30.37 -3.25 -10.17
CA PRO A 59 31.33 -2.98 -11.23
C PRO A 59 31.81 -1.51 -11.19
N ALA A 60 33.10 -1.29 -11.36
CA ALA A 60 33.71 0.04 -11.25
C ALA A 60 34.09 0.64 -12.59
N ASN A 61 34.38 1.96 -12.61
CA ASN A 61 34.91 2.73 -13.74
C ASN A 61 34.01 2.84 -15.00
N ALA A 62 32.76 2.42 -14.94
CA ALA A 62 31.79 2.58 -16.03
C ALA A 62 30.50 3.20 -15.52
N ALA A 63 29.86 3.98 -16.38
CA ALA A 63 28.48 4.43 -16.10
C ALA A 63 27.55 3.23 -16.19
N MET A 64 26.70 3.06 -15.18
CA MET A 64 25.73 1.95 -15.10
C MET A 64 24.40 2.43 -14.55
N SER A 65 23.35 1.66 -14.82
CA SER A 65 22.03 1.92 -14.24
C SER A 65 21.95 1.39 -12.82
N LEU A 66 21.53 2.24 -11.90
CA LEU A 66 21.05 1.84 -10.58
C LEU A 66 19.51 1.85 -10.62
N VAL A 67 18.90 0.73 -10.33
CA VAL A 67 17.44 0.61 -10.25
C VAL A 67 17.00 0.60 -8.80
N VAL A 68 16.01 1.41 -8.50
CA VAL A 68 15.33 1.47 -7.21
C VAL A 68 13.86 1.13 -7.46
N GLU A 69 13.35 0.09 -6.81
CA GLU A 69 12.04 -0.46 -7.18
C GLU A 69 11.28 -1.06 -6.00
N ILE A 70 10.00 -0.70 -5.86
CA ILE A 70 9.04 -1.39 -5.01
C ILE A 70 7.74 -1.59 -5.80
N GLY A 71 7.43 -2.84 -6.12
CA GLY A 71 6.31 -3.17 -7.01
C GLY A 71 6.40 -2.48 -8.36
N ARG A 72 5.48 -1.56 -8.63
CA ARG A 72 5.42 -0.77 -9.88
C ARG A 72 6.05 0.62 -9.74
N PHE A 73 6.42 1.03 -8.55
CA PHE A 73 7.29 2.20 -8.40
C PHE A 73 8.70 1.82 -8.81
N ARG A 74 9.24 2.49 -9.81
CA ARG A 74 10.61 2.26 -10.25
C ARG A 74 11.27 3.54 -10.72
N ARG A 75 12.48 3.77 -10.24
CA ARG A 75 13.38 4.80 -10.73
C ARG A 75 14.67 4.18 -11.23
N VAL A 76 15.18 4.71 -12.33
CA VAL A 76 16.46 4.31 -12.91
C VAL A 76 17.37 5.53 -12.91
N ALA A 77 18.51 5.44 -12.22
CA ALA A 77 19.52 6.49 -12.16
C ALA A 77 20.83 6.01 -12.80
N SER A 78 21.60 6.92 -13.37
CA SER A 78 22.95 6.61 -13.86
C SER A 78 23.96 6.92 -12.75
N ILE A 79 24.79 5.94 -12.43
CA ILE A 79 25.86 6.09 -11.42
C ILE A 79 27.21 5.63 -12.00
N THR A 80 28.28 6.10 -11.38
CA THR A 80 29.67 5.60 -11.60
C THR A 80 30.31 5.38 -10.24
N VAL A 81 30.92 4.22 -10.06
CA VAL A 81 31.56 3.81 -8.80
C VAL A 81 33.05 3.75 -9.01
N ALA A 82 33.82 4.29 -8.06
CA ALA A 82 35.26 4.21 -8.05
C ALA A 82 35.73 2.80 -7.58
N PRO A 83 36.84 2.28 -8.12
CA PRO A 83 37.31 0.95 -7.74
C PRO A 83 37.82 0.93 -6.30
N CYS A 84 37.60 -0.17 -5.60
CA CYS A 84 38.10 -0.46 -4.26
C CYS A 84 37.83 0.66 -3.22
N SER A 85 36.71 1.35 -3.37
CA SER A 85 36.28 2.42 -2.47
C SER A 85 34.77 2.46 -2.28
N GLU A 86 34.32 2.93 -1.12
CA GLU A 86 32.91 3.21 -0.88
C GLU A 86 32.49 4.46 -1.67
N THR A 87 31.37 4.35 -2.36
CA THR A 87 30.74 5.45 -3.09
C THR A 87 29.35 5.70 -2.52
N ARG A 88 29.16 6.84 -1.85
CA ARG A 88 27.84 7.27 -1.41
C ARG A 88 27.04 7.80 -2.58
N ILE A 89 25.83 7.24 -2.77
CA ILE A 89 24.90 7.72 -3.80
C ILE A 89 24.12 8.92 -3.23
N PRO A 90 23.96 10.01 -4.01
CA PRO A 90 23.13 11.16 -3.61
C PRO A 90 21.69 10.77 -3.33
N ASP A 91 21.09 11.33 -2.28
CA ASP A 91 19.77 10.97 -1.79
C ASP A 91 18.67 11.25 -2.83
N ASP A 92 18.83 12.27 -3.67
CA ASP A 92 17.91 12.61 -4.74
C ASP A 92 17.85 11.56 -5.88
N LEU A 93 18.91 10.78 -6.06
CA LEU A 93 18.95 9.68 -7.04
C LEU A 93 18.26 8.41 -6.54
N VAL A 94 18.20 8.24 -5.22
CA VAL A 94 17.64 7.05 -4.56
C VAL A 94 16.30 7.32 -3.85
N ARG A 95 15.52 8.26 -4.34
CA ARG A 95 14.14 8.56 -3.95
C ARG A 95 13.18 7.88 -4.95
N LEU A 96 12.03 7.39 -4.48
CA LEU A 96 10.98 6.92 -5.39
C LEU A 96 10.45 8.07 -6.28
N PRO A 97 9.97 7.78 -7.50
CA PRO A 97 9.46 8.82 -8.40
C PRO A 97 8.18 9.45 -7.83
N ARG A 98 8.06 10.77 -8.00
CA ARG A 98 6.87 11.55 -7.63
C ARG A 98 5.83 11.56 -8.74
N SER A 99 6.29 11.40 -9.96
CA SER A 99 5.47 11.47 -11.16
C SER A 99 6.00 10.57 -12.26
N SER A 100 5.16 10.31 -13.23
CA SER A 100 5.50 9.56 -14.45
C SER A 100 6.64 10.15 -15.28
N SER A 101 6.99 11.43 -15.05
CA SER A 101 8.18 12.06 -15.66
C SER A 101 9.50 11.73 -14.96
N GLU A 102 9.46 11.22 -13.74
CA GLU A 102 10.65 10.82 -12.96
C GLU A 102 10.94 9.32 -12.99
N GLY A 103 9.93 8.51 -13.36
CA GLY A 103 10.03 7.06 -13.38
C GLY A 103 8.66 6.40 -13.50
N ASP A 104 8.60 5.10 -13.25
CA ASP A 104 7.34 4.36 -13.28
C ASP A 104 6.60 4.47 -11.94
N LEU A 105 5.28 4.69 -11.99
CA LEU A 105 4.37 4.66 -10.85
C LEU A 105 3.31 3.58 -11.07
N PRO A 106 2.79 2.94 -10.01
CA PRO A 106 1.64 2.05 -10.14
C PRO A 106 0.41 2.81 -10.64
N LEU A 107 -0.45 2.12 -11.36
CA LEU A 107 -1.77 2.63 -11.71
C LEU A 107 -2.73 2.33 -10.55
N ILE A 108 -3.18 3.37 -9.87
CA ILE A 108 -3.97 3.28 -8.63
C ILE A 108 -5.39 3.76 -8.90
N ALA A 109 -6.40 2.95 -8.57
CA ALA A 109 -7.75 3.44 -8.38
C ALA A 109 -7.94 3.83 -6.90
N ALA A 110 -8.28 5.08 -6.64
CA ALA A 110 -8.58 5.56 -5.30
C ALA A 110 -10.03 6.04 -5.23
N THR A 111 -10.83 5.43 -4.34
CA THR A 111 -12.18 5.93 -4.11
C THR A 111 -12.15 6.98 -3.01
N THR A 112 -12.86 8.10 -3.21
CA THR A 112 -13.04 9.10 -2.17
C THR A 112 -14.24 8.74 -1.28
N GLY A 113 -14.25 9.18 -0.03
CA GLY A 113 -15.33 8.86 0.92
C GLY A 113 -15.70 10.02 1.84
N ALA A 114 -16.87 9.94 2.48
CA ALA A 114 -17.34 10.98 3.41
C ALA A 114 -16.51 11.03 4.69
N SER A 115 -15.90 9.93 5.10
CA SER A 115 -15.24 9.80 6.40
C SER A 115 -13.75 9.50 6.33
N ASP A 116 -13.18 9.39 5.13
CA ASP A 116 -11.75 9.19 4.95
C ASP A 116 -11.27 9.73 3.60
N ALA A 117 -9.98 10.00 3.50
CA ALA A 117 -9.34 10.63 2.35
C ALA A 117 -7.99 9.96 2.03
N LEU A 118 -8.02 8.72 1.52
CA LEU A 118 -6.80 7.99 1.14
C LEU A 118 -6.03 8.65 0.00
N GLU A 119 -6.70 9.44 -0.84
CA GLU A 119 -6.06 10.29 -1.85
C GLU A 119 -5.09 11.29 -1.20
N CYS A 120 -5.42 11.81 -0.02
CA CYS A 120 -4.52 12.68 0.73
C CYS A 120 -3.32 11.93 1.30
N LEU A 121 -3.48 10.66 1.68
CA LEU A 121 -2.36 9.83 2.11
C LEU A 121 -1.37 9.59 0.95
N LEU A 122 -1.87 9.28 -0.24
CA LEU A 122 -1.06 9.11 -1.45
C LEU A 122 -0.30 10.41 -1.79
N ARG A 123 -0.97 11.56 -1.70
CA ARG A 123 -0.36 12.89 -1.89
C ARG A 123 0.74 13.15 -0.85
N ASN A 124 0.47 12.84 0.41
CA ASN A 124 1.42 13.06 1.51
C ASN A 124 2.62 12.11 1.46
N ALA A 125 2.48 10.93 0.86
CA ALA A 125 3.59 10.05 0.51
C ALA A 125 4.47 10.65 -0.61
N GLY A 126 4.03 11.74 -1.26
CA GLY A 126 4.79 12.53 -2.21
C GLY A 126 4.45 12.32 -3.67
N ILE A 127 3.34 11.66 -4.00
CA ILE A 127 2.85 11.63 -5.38
C ILE A 127 2.41 13.04 -5.78
N ASP A 128 2.88 13.50 -6.93
CA ASP A 128 2.63 14.85 -7.44
C ASP A 128 1.14 15.03 -7.78
N ASP A 129 0.58 16.20 -7.49
CA ASP A 129 -0.84 16.52 -7.70
C ASP A 129 -1.30 16.31 -9.17
N ARG A 130 -0.39 16.42 -10.13
CA ARG A 130 -0.68 16.17 -11.56
C ARG A 130 -1.00 14.73 -11.90
N GLU A 131 -0.60 13.79 -11.05
CA GLU A 131 -0.89 12.36 -11.23
C GLU A 131 -2.32 11.99 -10.82
N PHE A 132 -3.03 12.89 -10.10
CA PHE A 132 -4.41 12.70 -9.67
C PHE A 132 -5.37 13.18 -10.74
N VAL A 133 -6.11 12.25 -11.32
CA VAL A 133 -7.05 12.49 -12.43
C VAL A 133 -8.36 11.75 -12.19
N GLY A 134 -9.39 12.03 -12.97
CA GLY A 134 -10.62 11.23 -12.96
C GLY A 134 -10.41 9.84 -13.54
N GLY A 135 -11.14 8.85 -13.06
CA GLY A 135 -11.03 7.47 -13.52
C GLY A 135 -11.15 7.35 -15.05
N GLY A 136 -10.20 6.64 -15.65
CA GLY A 136 -10.09 6.45 -17.10
C GLY A 136 -9.30 7.53 -17.85
N ASP A 137 -8.70 8.51 -17.16
CA ASP A 137 -7.84 9.51 -17.78
C ASP A 137 -6.38 9.04 -17.77
N GLU A 138 -5.80 8.82 -18.94
CA GLU A 138 -4.45 8.26 -19.08
C GLU A 138 -3.30 9.22 -18.71
N ARG A 139 -3.61 10.50 -18.40
CA ARG A 139 -2.59 11.54 -18.12
C ARG A 139 -1.97 11.41 -16.73
N GLY A 140 -2.61 10.70 -15.81
CA GLY A 140 -2.13 10.49 -14.44
C GLY A 140 -2.09 9.01 -14.06
N ARG A 141 -1.61 8.74 -12.87
CA ARG A 141 -1.47 7.38 -12.32
C ARG A 141 -2.36 7.11 -11.11
N VAL A 142 -2.98 8.13 -10.53
CA VAL A 142 -3.96 8.01 -9.45
C VAL A 142 -5.32 8.44 -9.98
N HIS A 143 -6.16 7.46 -10.23
CA HIS A 143 -7.50 7.66 -10.79
C HIS A 143 -8.51 7.74 -9.67
N LEU A 144 -9.12 8.92 -9.51
CA LEU A 144 -10.15 9.14 -8.50
C LEU A 144 -11.51 8.65 -8.99
N TYR A 145 -12.21 7.98 -8.09
CA TYR A 145 -13.60 7.57 -8.22
C TYR A 145 -14.40 8.06 -7.02
N ARG A 146 -15.52 8.72 -7.26
CA ARG A 146 -16.32 9.32 -6.20
C ARG A 146 -17.16 8.28 -5.49
N GLY A 147 -16.83 7.96 -4.23
CA GLY A 147 -17.66 7.19 -3.32
C GLY A 147 -18.74 8.05 -2.66
N LYS A 148 -19.55 7.43 -1.80
CA LYS A 148 -20.65 8.12 -1.11
C LYS A 148 -20.12 9.26 -0.25
N GLY A 149 -20.60 10.48 -0.54
CA GLY A 149 -20.20 11.69 0.17
C GLY A 149 -18.74 12.10 -0.02
N GLY A 150 -18.00 11.46 -0.92
CA GLY A 150 -16.61 11.78 -1.21
C GLY A 150 -16.45 13.01 -2.10
N GLY A 151 -15.29 13.68 -2.00
CA GLY A 151 -14.89 14.79 -2.85
C GLY A 151 -14.53 14.36 -4.28
N GLY A 152 -14.20 15.32 -5.10
CA GLY A 152 -13.79 15.12 -6.48
C GLY A 152 -12.55 15.93 -6.84
N LEU A 153 -12.45 16.31 -8.12
CA LEU A 153 -11.42 17.19 -8.65
C LEU A 153 -12.09 18.49 -9.13
N PRO A 154 -11.55 19.66 -8.80
CA PRO A 154 -12.12 20.92 -9.29
C PRO A 154 -12.16 20.94 -10.82
N LYS A 155 -13.35 21.19 -11.40
CA LYS A 155 -13.56 21.33 -12.85
C LYS A 155 -13.25 20.08 -13.71
N ILE A 156 -12.95 18.94 -13.11
CA ILE A 156 -12.69 17.68 -13.80
C ILE A 156 -13.76 16.67 -13.37
N PRO A 157 -14.46 16.00 -14.28
CA PRO A 157 -15.39 14.95 -13.93
C PRO A 157 -14.67 13.80 -13.23
N VAL A 158 -15.22 13.36 -12.09
CA VAL A 158 -14.78 12.15 -11.39
C VAL A 158 -15.92 11.16 -11.45
N PRO A 159 -15.74 9.99 -12.08
CA PRO A 159 -16.79 8.98 -12.21
C PRO A 159 -17.17 8.43 -10.83
N ALA A 160 -18.35 7.84 -10.74
CA ALA A 160 -18.81 7.20 -9.51
C ALA A 160 -17.95 5.96 -9.19
N ALA A 161 -17.76 5.68 -7.92
CA ALA A 161 -17.04 4.49 -7.49
C ALA A 161 -17.72 3.18 -7.95
N SER A 162 -19.04 3.19 -8.13
CA SER A 162 -19.79 2.08 -8.74
C SER A 162 -19.36 1.78 -10.18
N ASP A 163 -18.89 2.79 -10.92
CA ASP A 163 -18.37 2.56 -12.28
C ASP A 163 -17.05 1.77 -12.28
N LEU A 164 -16.30 1.82 -11.17
CA LEU A 164 -15.10 1.01 -11.00
C LEU A 164 -15.46 -0.45 -10.72
N TRP A 165 -16.17 -0.69 -9.63
CA TRP A 165 -16.32 -2.05 -9.10
C TRP A 165 -17.47 -2.86 -9.70
N ASN A 166 -18.43 -2.24 -10.43
CA ASN A 166 -19.45 -2.97 -11.18
C ASN A 166 -18.92 -3.48 -12.55
N ASP A 167 -17.69 -3.14 -12.90
CA ASP A 167 -17.04 -3.56 -14.15
C ASP A 167 -15.75 -4.33 -13.83
N PRO A 168 -15.77 -5.69 -13.84
CA PRO A 168 -14.59 -6.50 -13.58
C PRO A 168 -13.40 -6.19 -14.50
N ALA A 169 -13.68 -5.80 -15.76
CA ALA A 169 -12.62 -5.44 -16.70
C ALA A 169 -11.96 -4.10 -16.30
N ARG A 170 -12.73 -3.17 -15.78
CA ARG A 170 -12.21 -1.87 -15.33
C ARG A 170 -11.36 -2.00 -14.07
N VAL A 171 -11.83 -2.73 -13.05
CA VAL A 171 -11.02 -2.92 -11.84
C VAL A 171 -9.71 -3.65 -12.15
N ALA A 172 -9.71 -4.55 -13.13
CA ALA A 172 -8.53 -5.29 -13.57
C ALA A 172 -7.46 -4.42 -14.26
N LEU A 173 -7.77 -3.19 -14.64
CA LEU A 173 -6.78 -2.25 -15.22
C LEU A 173 -5.79 -1.74 -14.16
N TYR A 174 -6.14 -1.81 -12.89
CA TYR A 174 -5.37 -1.21 -11.80
C TYR A 174 -4.42 -2.20 -11.14
N ASP A 175 -3.26 -1.68 -10.76
CA ASP A 175 -2.29 -2.39 -9.94
C ASP A 175 -2.80 -2.44 -8.49
N ILE A 176 -3.46 -1.36 -8.04
CA ILE A 176 -3.93 -1.18 -6.67
C ILE A 176 -5.30 -0.50 -6.66
N VAL A 177 -6.15 -0.94 -5.74
CA VAL A 177 -7.43 -0.30 -5.42
C VAL A 177 -7.40 0.14 -3.97
N ALA A 178 -7.47 1.46 -3.74
CA ALA A 178 -7.54 2.10 -2.43
C ALA A 178 -8.98 2.56 -2.15
N LEU A 179 -9.56 2.07 -1.08
CA LEU A 179 -10.97 2.21 -0.75
C LEU A 179 -11.13 3.03 0.55
N SER A 180 -11.46 4.32 0.41
CA SER A 180 -11.74 5.22 1.52
C SER A 180 -13.10 4.94 2.15
N CYS A 181 -13.18 5.08 3.48
CA CYS A 181 -14.44 4.93 4.22
C CYS A 181 -15.50 5.94 3.76
N GLU A 182 -16.69 5.45 3.46
CA GLU A 182 -17.83 6.24 2.97
C GLU A 182 -18.77 6.74 4.09
N GLY A 183 -18.40 6.55 5.38
CA GLY A 183 -19.20 6.97 6.52
C GLY A 183 -20.24 5.93 6.98
N ASP A 184 -20.58 4.97 6.16
CA ASP A 184 -21.35 3.76 6.46
C ASP A 184 -20.93 2.62 5.51
N GLU A 185 -21.51 1.45 5.68
CA GLU A 185 -21.21 0.28 4.84
C GLU A 185 -21.58 0.49 3.37
N ALA A 186 -22.51 1.40 3.09
CA ALA A 186 -22.98 1.76 1.75
C ALA A 186 -23.20 0.53 0.85
N ILE A 187 -23.81 -0.51 1.42
CA ILE A 187 -23.96 -1.82 0.75
C ILE A 187 -24.72 -1.70 -0.58
N GLU A 188 -25.64 -0.74 -0.68
CA GLU A 188 -26.40 -0.48 -1.90
C GLU A 188 -25.50 -0.04 -3.05
N ASN A 189 -24.46 0.75 -2.76
CA ASN A 189 -23.48 1.18 -3.77
C ASN A 189 -22.58 0.03 -4.22
N LYS A 190 -22.52 -1.05 -3.45
CA LYS A 190 -21.71 -2.25 -3.68
C LYS A 190 -22.55 -3.43 -4.14
N GLY A 191 -23.70 -3.10 -4.78
CA GLY A 191 -24.62 -4.04 -5.40
C GLY A 191 -25.80 -4.48 -4.52
N GLY A 192 -25.91 -4.01 -3.25
CA GLY A 192 -27.02 -4.41 -2.39
C GLY A 192 -27.18 -5.93 -2.28
N SER A 193 -28.28 -6.46 -2.77
CA SER A 193 -28.55 -7.91 -2.86
C SER A 193 -27.82 -8.58 -4.05
N ASP A 194 -27.42 -7.83 -5.07
CA ASP A 194 -26.64 -8.33 -6.21
C ASP A 194 -25.15 -8.43 -5.78
N PRO A 195 -24.51 -9.59 -5.85
CA PRO A 195 -23.13 -9.77 -5.44
C PRO A 195 -22.10 -9.29 -6.45
N LEU A 196 -22.47 -8.84 -7.65
CA LEU A 196 -21.57 -8.59 -8.79
C LEU A 196 -20.34 -7.76 -8.42
N ALA A 197 -20.54 -6.63 -7.74
CA ALA A 197 -19.41 -5.77 -7.32
C ALA A 197 -18.45 -6.50 -6.36
N ARG A 198 -19.01 -7.25 -5.39
CA ARG A 198 -18.21 -8.00 -4.40
C ARG A 198 -17.52 -9.21 -5.02
N GLU A 199 -18.14 -9.85 -6.01
CA GLU A 199 -17.49 -10.89 -6.83
C GLU A 199 -16.37 -10.33 -7.67
N ALA A 200 -16.57 -9.15 -8.30
CA ALA A 200 -15.53 -8.47 -9.06
C ALA A 200 -14.31 -8.14 -8.20
N MET A 201 -14.50 -7.62 -6.98
CA MET A 201 -13.40 -7.32 -6.06
C MET A 201 -12.68 -8.58 -5.56
N HIS A 202 -13.43 -9.65 -5.23
CA HIS A 202 -12.86 -10.95 -4.88
C HIS A 202 -12.04 -11.53 -6.04
N GLY A 203 -12.60 -11.51 -7.26
CA GLY A 203 -11.91 -11.95 -8.47
C GLY A 203 -10.65 -11.14 -8.77
N TYR A 204 -10.71 -9.82 -8.61
CA TYR A 204 -9.57 -8.92 -8.76
C TYR A 204 -8.43 -9.27 -7.79
N ALA A 205 -8.74 -9.40 -6.50
CA ALA A 205 -7.73 -9.77 -5.50
C ALA A 205 -7.12 -11.15 -5.81
N ASN A 206 -7.94 -12.14 -6.17
CA ASN A 206 -7.46 -13.49 -6.49
C ASN A 206 -6.64 -13.56 -7.80
N ALA A 207 -6.83 -12.62 -8.71
CA ALA A 207 -6.03 -12.52 -9.94
C ALA A 207 -4.68 -11.82 -9.74
N GLY A 208 -4.37 -11.36 -8.53
CA GLY A 208 -3.13 -10.65 -8.19
C GLY A 208 -3.31 -9.16 -7.94
N GLY A 209 -4.54 -8.69 -7.77
CA GLY A 209 -4.84 -7.30 -7.41
C GLY A 209 -4.52 -7.01 -5.95
N HIS A 210 -4.14 -5.76 -5.68
CA HIS A 210 -3.83 -5.28 -4.34
C HIS A 210 -4.93 -4.34 -3.87
N VAL A 211 -5.46 -4.58 -2.66
CA VAL A 211 -6.58 -3.81 -2.09
C VAL A 211 -6.16 -3.21 -0.76
N PHE A 212 -6.34 -1.89 -0.61
CA PHE A 212 -6.24 -1.17 0.66
C PHE A 212 -7.62 -0.64 1.05
N ALA A 213 -8.14 -1.05 2.18
CA ALA A 213 -9.50 -0.71 2.60
C ALA A 213 -9.53 -0.19 4.04
N THR A 214 -10.35 0.86 4.29
CA THR A 214 -10.50 1.44 5.63
C THR A 214 -11.93 1.29 6.15
N HIS A 215 -12.08 1.02 7.45
CA HIS A 215 -13.30 0.99 8.26
C HIS A 215 -14.51 0.31 7.57
N PHE A 216 -15.53 1.09 7.17
CA PHE A 216 -16.76 0.54 6.55
C PHE A 216 -16.55 -0.08 5.16
N GLN A 217 -15.35 0.01 4.61
CA GLN A 217 -14.99 -0.83 3.47
C GLN A 217 -14.80 -2.32 3.87
N ASN A 218 -14.99 -2.65 5.17
CA ASN A 218 -15.15 -4.03 5.64
C ASN A 218 -16.26 -4.79 4.89
N THR A 219 -17.22 -4.08 4.30
CA THR A 219 -18.29 -4.63 3.46
C THR A 219 -17.78 -5.56 2.37
N TRP A 220 -16.62 -5.27 1.77
CA TRP A 220 -16.01 -6.12 0.74
C TRP A 220 -15.63 -7.49 1.27
N LEU A 221 -15.32 -7.58 2.57
CA LEU A 221 -14.96 -8.81 3.27
C LEU A 221 -16.19 -9.43 3.95
N LYS A 222 -16.75 -8.71 4.92
CA LYS A 222 -17.88 -9.15 5.75
C LYS A 222 -19.10 -9.63 4.94
N SER A 223 -19.42 -8.91 3.86
CA SER A 223 -20.56 -9.17 2.99
C SER A 223 -20.19 -9.87 1.68
N SER A 224 -18.96 -10.37 1.56
CA SER A 224 -18.52 -11.15 0.39
C SER A 224 -19.42 -12.38 0.19
N PRO A 225 -19.79 -12.74 -1.04
CA PRO A 225 -20.44 -14.02 -1.31
C PRO A 225 -19.53 -15.23 -1.02
N HIS A 226 -18.21 -15.01 -0.94
CA HIS A 226 -17.19 -16.03 -0.74
C HIS A 226 -16.79 -16.18 0.73
N ALA A 227 -16.84 -17.39 1.26
CA ALA A 227 -16.55 -17.68 2.67
C ALA A 227 -15.09 -17.39 3.05
N ASP A 228 -14.16 -17.60 2.13
CA ASP A 228 -12.74 -17.32 2.33
C ASP A 228 -12.49 -15.86 2.73
N PHE A 229 -13.20 -14.89 2.11
CA PHE A 229 -13.13 -13.47 2.49
C PHE A 229 -13.94 -13.16 3.75
N ARG A 230 -15.15 -13.75 3.92
CA ARG A 230 -15.94 -13.48 5.13
C ARG A 230 -15.27 -13.94 6.39
N ASP A 231 -14.59 -15.06 6.33
CA ASP A 231 -14.05 -15.76 7.48
C ASP A 231 -12.60 -15.36 7.83
N VAL A 232 -12.07 -14.29 7.21
CA VAL A 232 -10.72 -13.76 7.55
C VAL A 232 -10.68 -13.12 8.94
N ALA A 233 -11.84 -12.65 9.43
CA ALA A 233 -11.98 -12.02 10.74
C ALA A 233 -13.40 -12.24 11.31
N THR A 234 -13.58 -12.00 12.60
CA THR A 234 -14.89 -11.76 13.20
C THR A 234 -15.27 -10.30 13.05
N TRP A 235 -16.52 -10.04 12.71
CA TRP A 235 -17.05 -8.71 12.44
C TRP A 235 -18.00 -8.32 13.56
N ASP A 236 -17.54 -7.47 14.48
CA ASP A 236 -18.36 -6.96 15.55
C ASP A 236 -18.04 -5.49 15.81
N PHE A 237 -19.02 -4.72 16.27
CA PHE A 237 -18.89 -3.29 16.53
C PHE A 237 -18.75 -2.98 18.03
N THR A 238 -18.05 -3.84 18.77
CA THR A 238 -17.82 -3.63 20.19
C THR A 238 -16.72 -2.60 20.40
N LYS A 239 -17.08 -1.47 20.99
CA LYS A 239 -16.15 -0.39 21.30
C LYS A 239 -15.19 -0.81 22.42
N ASP A 240 -13.89 -0.71 22.17
CA ASP A 240 -12.85 -0.86 23.16
C ASP A 240 -12.68 0.43 23.97
N SER A 241 -12.13 0.32 25.17
CA SER A 241 -11.72 1.46 25.99
C SER A 241 -10.19 1.65 25.93
N GLY A 242 -9.76 2.91 26.12
CA GLY A 242 -8.33 3.26 26.18
C GLY A 242 -7.63 3.29 24.81
N ASP A 243 -6.37 3.67 24.83
CA ASP A 243 -5.52 3.97 23.67
C ASP A 243 -4.26 3.07 23.61
N ASP A 244 -4.27 1.94 24.28
CA ASP A 244 -3.16 0.99 24.29
C ASP A 244 -3.23 0.07 23.07
N TYR A 245 -2.41 0.35 22.07
CA TYR A 245 -2.29 -0.43 20.85
C TYR A 245 -0.88 -1.00 20.70
N GLU A 246 -0.81 -2.26 20.30
CA GLU A 246 0.41 -3.02 20.15
C GLU A 246 0.63 -3.41 18.70
N ILE A 247 1.89 -3.29 18.28
CA ILE A 247 2.37 -3.83 17.01
C ILE A 247 2.80 -5.27 17.25
N ASP A 248 2.35 -6.18 16.41
CA ASP A 248 2.80 -7.57 16.46
C ASP A 248 4.21 -7.67 15.90
N THR A 249 5.19 -7.74 16.78
CA THR A 249 6.61 -7.92 16.43
C THR A 249 7.02 -9.40 16.32
N GLY A 250 6.08 -10.33 16.42
CA GLY A 250 6.32 -11.77 16.35
C GLY A 250 6.64 -12.31 14.96
N PHE A 251 6.66 -11.44 13.93
CA PHE A 251 7.03 -11.79 12.56
C PHE A 251 7.96 -10.71 11.94
N PRO A 252 8.80 -11.08 10.93
CA PRO A 252 9.87 -10.20 10.45
C PRO A 252 9.41 -8.83 9.97
N LYS A 253 8.36 -8.75 9.17
CA LYS A 253 7.83 -7.47 8.69
C LYS A 253 7.18 -6.64 9.81
N GLY A 254 6.54 -7.27 10.79
CA GLY A 254 5.99 -6.59 11.95
C GLY A 254 7.08 -5.98 12.84
N GLN A 255 8.22 -6.67 13.01
CA GLN A 255 9.39 -6.10 13.67
C GLN A 255 9.92 -4.89 12.87
N ALA A 256 10.08 -5.02 11.55
CA ALA A 256 10.53 -3.92 10.70
C ALA A 256 9.58 -2.71 10.74
N PHE A 257 8.27 -2.96 10.82
CA PHE A 257 7.26 -1.93 10.99
C PHE A 257 7.43 -1.18 12.34
N ALA A 258 7.61 -1.91 13.43
CA ALA A 258 7.85 -1.31 14.75
C ALA A 258 9.14 -0.47 14.77
N ASP A 259 10.22 -0.98 14.17
CA ASP A 259 11.48 -0.28 14.01
C ASP A 259 11.30 1.00 13.17
N TRP A 260 10.59 0.91 12.05
CA TRP A 260 10.32 2.05 11.17
C TRP A 260 9.51 3.15 11.87
N LEU A 261 8.47 2.80 12.64
CA LEU A 261 7.70 3.77 13.42
C LEU A 261 8.55 4.47 14.49
N THR A 262 9.53 3.77 15.06
CA THR A 262 10.48 4.35 15.99
C THR A 262 11.44 5.32 15.29
N VAL A 263 11.99 4.92 14.15
CA VAL A 263 12.89 5.76 13.33
C VAL A 263 12.17 7.00 12.80
N SER A 264 10.91 6.87 12.43
CA SER A 264 10.06 7.96 11.92
C SER A 264 9.50 8.85 13.05
N ALA A 265 9.90 8.64 14.30
CA ALA A 265 9.42 9.34 15.50
C ALA A 265 7.87 9.22 15.69
N ALA A 266 7.23 8.25 15.06
CA ALA A 266 5.81 7.96 15.23
C ALA A 266 5.50 7.30 16.58
N SER A 267 6.46 6.55 17.13
CA SER A 267 6.33 5.94 18.46
C SER A 267 7.63 6.07 19.26
N PRO A 268 7.55 6.56 20.52
CA PRO A 268 8.71 6.59 21.41
C PRO A 268 9.03 5.21 22.00
N THR A 269 8.14 4.25 21.86
CA THR A 269 8.25 2.92 22.47
C THR A 269 8.10 1.85 21.42
N LEU A 270 9.14 1.03 21.23
CA LEU A 270 9.11 -0.07 20.29
C LEU A 270 7.92 -1.01 20.55
N GLY A 271 7.20 -1.37 19.50
CA GLY A 271 6.06 -2.26 19.58
C GLY A 271 4.76 -1.64 20.13
N LYS A 272 4.75 -0.33 20.39
CA LYS A 272 3.56 0.42 20.81
C LYS A 272 3.25 1.52 19.80
N ILE A 273 1.98 1.90 19.71
CA ILE A 273 1.56 3.03 18.86
C ILE A 273 0.32 3.69 19.46
N ARG A 274 0.22 5.02 19.29
CA ARG A 274 -0.98 5.78 19.57
C ARG A 274 -1.81 5.90 18.29
N LEU A 275 -3.09 5.59 18.38
CA LEU A 275 -4.06 5.74 17.30
C LEU A 275 -5.18 6.69 17.76
N ASP A 276 -5.55 7.66 16.90
CA ASP A 276 -6.50 8.72 17.26
C ASP A 276 -7.90 8.51 16.65
N ASN A 277 -7.99 7.99 15.41
CA ASN A 277 -9.25 7.84 14.66
C ASN A 277 -9.62 6.36 14.47
N VAL A 278 -9.60 5.61 15.57
CA VAL A 278 -9.88 4.17 15.58
C VAL A 278 -11.37 3.90 15.43
N THR A 279 -11.69 2.88 14.68
CA THR A 279 -13.02 2.32 14.56
C THR A 279 -13.08 0.91 15.15
N TYR A 280 -14.25 0.30 15.19
CA TYR A 280 -14.48 -0.90 16.00
C TYR A 280 -15.29 -1.95 15.23
N SER A 281 -14.96 -2.16 13.96
CA SER A 281 -15.70 -3.10 13.10
C SER A 281 -15.10 -4.51 13.09
N VAL A 282 -13.85 -4.67 13.57
CA VAL A 282 -13.13 -5.94 13.58
C VAL A 282 -12.91 -6.45 14.99
N GLY A 283 -13.24 -7.71 15.21
CA GLY A 283 -12.85 -8.48 16.38
C GLY A 283 -11.50 -9.19 16.18
N GLU A 284 -11.46 -10.50 16.39
CA GLU A 284 -10.28 -11.31 16.14
C GLU A 284 -10.15 -11.65 14.65
N VAL A 285 -8.93 -11.69 14.14
CA VAL A 285 -8.66 -12.20 12.80
C VAL A 285 -8.27 -13.67 12.85
N ARG A 286 -8.67 -14.41 11.81
CA ARG A 286 -8.31 -15.81 11.65
C ARG A 286 -6.87 -15.94 11.16
N GLN A 287 -6.00 -16.52 11.96
CA GLN A 287 -4.59 -16.75 11.64
C GLN A 287 -4.28 -18.25 11.55
N PRO A 288 -3.84 -18.79 10.38
CA PRO A 288 -3.90 -18.19 9.05
C PRO A 288 -5.35 -18.09 8.55
N PRO A 289 -5.68 -17.36 7.47
CA PRO A 289 -4.80 -16.77 6.47
C PRO A 289 -4.29 -15.37 6.80
N SER A 290 -4.94 -14.66 7.73
CA SER A 290 -4.63 -13.26 8.01
C SER A 290 -3.40 -13.11 8.92
N GLN A 291 -2.72 -11.98 8.79
CA GLN A 291 -1.66 -11.52 9.68
C GLN A 291 -2.10 -10.21 10.34
N THR A 292 -2.17 -10.20 11.67
CA THR A 292 -2.38 -8.98 12.44
C THR A 292 -1.09 -8.15 12.48
N TRP A 293 -1.22 -6.83 12.28
CA TRP A 293 -0.12 -5.87 12.39
C TRP A 293 -0.25 -5.01 13.65
N ILE A 294 -1.46 -4.50 13.90
CA ILE A 294 -1.77 -3.73 15.10
C ILE A 294 -3.02 -4.31 15.75
N ARG A 295 -2.99 -4.44 17.07
CA ARG A 295 -4.11 -4.90 17.89
C ARG A 295 -4.31 -4.02 19.12
N LYS A 296 -5.47 -4.11 19.73
CA LYS A 296 -5.73 -3.59 21.07
C LYS A 296 -4.97 -4.45 22.09
N GLY A 297 -4.15 -3.84 22.95
CA GLY A 297 -3.18 -4.55 23.78
C GLY A 297 -3.78 -5.56 24.77
N ASP A 298 -4.93 -5.25 25.36
CA ASP A 298 -5.64 -6.10 26.34
C ASP A 298 -6.60 -7.10 25.69
N THR A 299 -6.79 -7.03 24.38
CA THR A 299 -7.66 -7.89 23.60
C THR A 299 -6.92 -8.43 22.36
N LYS A 300 -7.55 -9.35 21.64
CA LYS A 300 -7.02 -9.80 20.34
C LYS A 300 -7.62 -9.04 19.15
N ARG A 301 -8.34 -7.95 19.44
CA ARG A 301 -9.01 -7.16 18.41
C ARG A 301 -8.00 -6.48 17.51
N ALA A 302 -8.07 -6.81 16.23
CA ALA A 302 -7.20 -6.22 15.23
C ALA A 302 -7.64 -4.80 14.88
N ARG A 303 -6.64 -3.95 14.59
CA ARG A 303 -6.84 -2.62 13.97
C ARG A 303 -6.24 -2.55 12.58
N PHE A 304 -5.20 -3.35 12.35
CA PHE A 304 -4.66 -3.59 11.03
C PHE A 304 -4.41 -5.07 10.84
N PHE A 305 -4.83 -5.59 9.71
CA PHE A 305 -4.47 -6.92 9.28
C PHE A 305 -4.34 -7.00 7.76
N SER A 306 -3.64 -8.00 7.29
CA SER A 306 -3.50 -8.30 5.88
C SER A 306 -3.63 -9.79 5.63
N PHE A 307 -3.90 -10.16 4.38
CA PHE A 307 -3.82 -11.54 3.91
C PHE A 307 -3.49 -11.59 2.43
N ASN A 308 -2.87 -12.68 2.02
CA ASN A 308 -2.56 -12.93 0.62
C ASN A 308 -3.65 -13.78 -0.04
N THR A 309 -3.85 -13.58 -1.34
CA THR A 309 -4.86 -14.25 -2.14
C THR A 309 -4.26 -14.96 -3.37
N PRO A 310 -4.89 -16.00 -3.89
CA PRO A 310 -6.09 -16.69 -3.38
C PRO A 310 -5.85 -17.41 -2.04
N ILE A 311 -6.80 -17.26 -1.12
CA ILE A 311 -6.71 -17.91 0.20
C ILE A 311 -6.79 -19.44 0.03
N GLY A 312 -5.98 -20.15 0.81
CA GLY A 312 -5.95 -21.62 0.80
C GLY A 312 -5.07 -22.27 -0.28
N LEU A 313 -4.54 -21.49 -1.21
CA LEU A 313 -3.52 -21.97 -2.14
C LEU A 313 -2.12 -21.95 -1.51
N ALA A 314 -1.21 -22.72 -2.12
CA ALA A 314 0.21 -22.67 -1.76
C ALA A 314 0.77 -21.24 -1.98
N ARG A 315 1.74 -20.84 -1.15
CA ARG A 315 2.32 -19.48 -1.18
C ARG A 315 2.77 -19.04 -2.56
N GLU A 316 3.35 -19.97 -3.32
CA GLU A 316 3.85 -19.72 -4.68
C GLU A 316 2.73 -19.40 -5.67
N ALA A 317 1.50 -19.71 -5.32
CA ALA A 317 0.30 -19.40 -6.11
C ALA A 317 -0.47 -18.19 -5.57
N GLN A 318 -0.06 -17.64 -4.42
CA GLN A 318 -0.62 -16.41 -3.87
C GLN A 318 0.11 -15.19 -4.44
N CYS A 319 -0.61 -14.27 -5.01
CA CYS A 319 -0.03 -13.11 -5.67
C CYS A 319 -0.88 -11.83 -5.60
N GLY A 320 -2.03 -11.90 -4.97
CA GLY A 320 -2.81 -10.73 -4.58
C GLY A 320 -2.67 -10.47 -3.08
N ARG A 321 -3.00 -9.26 -2.65
CA ARG A 321 -2.89 -8.86 -1.25
C ARG A 321 -4.03 -7.92 -0.86
N VAL A 322 -4.60 -8.17 0.30
CA VAL A 322 -5.60 -7.29 0.92
C VAL A 322 -5.05 -6.78 2.23
N VAL A 323 -5.06 -5.46 2.41
CA VAL A 323 -4.77 -4.76 3.67
C VAL A 323 -6.05 -4.09 4.14
N PHE A 324 -6.42 -4.35 5.38
CA PHE A 324 -7.56 -3.73 6.03
C PHE A 324 -7.15 -2.97 7.27
N ALA A 325 -7.58 -1.70 7.34
CA ALA A 325 -7.35 -0.81 8.47
C ALA A 325 -8.69 -0.43 9.15
N ASP A 326 -8.90 -0.87 10.40
CA ASP A 326 -10.10 -0.53 11.18
C ASP A 326 -9.94 0.84 11.85
N LEU A 327 -9.70 1.85 11.01
CA LEU A 327 -9.51 3.25 11.37
C LEU A 327 -9.63 4.16 10.13
N HIS A 328 -9.54 5.47 10.33
CA HIS A 328 -9.50 6.46 9.26
C HIS A 328 -8.11 7.09 9.16
N ALA A 329 -7.63 7.36 7.94
CA ALA A 329 -6.38 8.10 7.75
C ALA A 329 -6.50 9.54 8.27
N PHE A 330 -7.63 10.20 8.01
CA PHE A 330 -7.84 11.61 8.31
C PHE A 330 -9.09 11.90 9.15
N GLY A 331 -9.97 10.93 9.40
CA GLY A 331 -11.18 11.08 10.23
C GLY A 331 -12.29 11.93 9.61
N PHE A 332 -12.07 12.47 8.40
CA PHE A 332 -13.07 13.16 7.58
C PHE A 332 -12.65 13.14 6.11
N GLY A 333 -13.64 13.20 5.24
CA GLY A 333 -13.47 13.28 3.79
C GLY A 333 -14.51 14.26 3.20
N GLY A 334 -14.84 14.13 1.94
CA GLY A 334 -15.91 14.87 1.27
C GLY A 334 -15.48 16.19 0.64
N SER A 335 -14.30 16.70 0.92
CA SER A 335 -13.75 17.89 0.24
C SER A 335 -13.06 17.51 -1.06
N ASP A 336 -13.06 18.42 -2.04
CA ASP A 336 -12.37 18.19 -3.31
C ASP A 336 -10.85 18.17 -3.13
N PHE A 337 -10.19 17.29 -3.87
CA PHE A 337 -8.73 17.22 -3.95
C PHE A 337 -8.20 18.37 -4.85
N PRO A 338 -7.07 19.02 -4.55
CA PRO A 338 -6.21 18.80 -3.38
C PRO A 338 -6.60 19.62 -2.13
N ASP A 339 -7.61 20.48 -2.21
CA ASP A 339 -7.96 21.44 -1.16
C ASP A 339 -8.39 20.76 0.15
N GLY A 340 -8.96 19.56 0.06
CA GLY A 340 -9.31 18.73 1.21
C GLY A 340 -8.11 18.14 1.96
N CYS A 341 -6.91 18.14 1.37
CA CYS A 341 -5.70 17.57 1.96
C CYS A 341 -4.95 18.60 2.81
N LEU A 342 -5.45 18.84 4.01
CA LEU A 342 -4.96 19.90 4.91
C LEU A 342 -3.66 19.57 5.64
N THR A 343 -3.32 18.28 5.79
CA THR A 343 -2.10 17.85 6.48
C THR A 343 -0.90 17.93 5.55
N ALA A 344 0.16 18.56 6.00
CA ALA A 344 1.42 18.60 5.25
C ALA A 344 2.17 17.25 5.34
N PRO A 345 2.95 16.85 4.32
CA PRO A 345 3.67 15.58 4.31
C PRO A 345 4.61 15.35 5.50
N ASN A 346 5.17 16.43 6.07
CA ASN A 346 6.05 16.38 7.25
C ASN A 346 5.31 16.43 8.60
N ALA A 347 3.98 16.50 8.59
CA ALA A 347 3.15 16.63 9.79
C ALA A 347 2.17 15.45 9.97
N LEU A 348 2.50 14.29 9.41
CA LEU A 348 1.70 13.08 9.55
C LEU A 348 1.66 12.62 11.02
N SER A 349 0.47 12.25 11.49
CA SER A 349 0.28 11.63 12.80
C SER A 349 0.88 10.22 12.85
N PRO A 350 1.13 9.64 14.04
CA PRO A 350 1.55 8.24 14.16
C PRO A 350 0.66 7.26 13.40
N GLN A 351 -0.64 7.47 13.42
CA GLN A 351 -1.62 6.66 12.68
C GLN A 351 -1.44 6.78 11.16
N GLN A 352 -1.26 7.99 10.64
CA GLN A 352 -1.03 8.22 9.22
C GLN A 352 0.29 7.63 8.75
N LEU A 353 1.33 7.70 9.58
CA LEU A 353 2.61 7.03 9.33
C LEU A 353 2.45 5.52 9.29
N ALA A 354 1.68 4.93 10.20
CA ALA A 354 1.40 3.49 10.16
C ALA A 354 0.69 3.08 8.86
N LEU A 355 -0.27 3.89 8.39
CA LEU A 355 -0.95 3.67 7.10
C LEU A 355 0.01 3.81 5.92
N GLU A 356 0.91 4.77 5.96
CA GLU A 356 1.93 4.96 4.91
C GLU A 356 2.86 3.75 4.78
N PHE A 357 3.35 3.22 5.91
CA PHE A 357 4.17 1.99 5.87
C PHE A 357 3.44 0.84 5.20
N LEU A 358 2.18 0.59 5.59
CA LEU A 358 1.38 -0.50 5.04
C LEU A 358 0.99 -0.26 3.58
N LEU A 359 0.86 1.01 3.18
CA LEU A 359 0.66 1.37 1.77
C LEU A 359 1.89 0.98 0.93
N PHE A 360 3.11 1.28 1.40
CA PHE A 360 4.33 0.87 0.71
C PHE A 360 4.54 -0.65 0.75
N ASP A 361 4.19 -1.34 1.86
CA ASP A 361 4.20 -2.80 1.90
C ASP A 361 3.21 -3.41 0.89
N LEU A 362 2.04 -2.77 0.71
CA LEU A 362 1.07 -3.19 -0.30
C LEU A 362 1.57 -2.99 -1.74
N PHE A 363 2.39 -1.97 -1.99
CA PHE A 363 2.99 -1.77 -3.31
C PHE A 363 4.00 -2.87 -3.67
N ALA A 364 4.64 -3.49 -2.69
CA ALA A 364 5.61 -4.54 -2.92
C ALA A 364 4.98 -5.77 -3.62
N CYS A 365 5.83 -6.59 -4.23
CA CYS A 365 5.41 -7.93 -4.66
C CYS A 365 4.96 -8.76 -3.45
N VAL A 366 4.08 -9.73 -3.68
CA VAL A 366 3.51 -10.58 -2.62
C VAL A 366 4.53 -11.61 -2.13
N ASP A 367 4.75 -11.66 -0.82
CA ASP A 367 5.53 -12.68 -0.12
C ASP A 367 4.85 -13.04 1.21
N ASP A 368 5.37 -14.05 1.90
CA ASP A 368 4.91 -14.39 3.24
C ASP A 368 5.48 -13.40 4.27
N ASP A 369 4.60 -12.70 4.98
CA ASP A 369 4.98 -11.72 6.01
C ASP A 369 5.81 -12.32 7.15
N ARG A 370 5.74 -13.64 7.33
CA ARG A 370 6.47 -14.41 8.36
C ARG A 370 7.89 -14.80 7.94
N GLU A 371 8.25 -14.51 6.70
CA GLU A 371 9.60 -14.73 6.20
C GLU A 371 10.30 -13.38 5.99
N ARG A 372 11.63 -13.41 6.10
CA ARG A 372 12.41 -12.20 5.77
C ARG A 372 12.42 -12.02 4.25
N PRO A 373 12.13 -10.82 3.75
CA PRO A 373 12.29 -10.53 2.34
C PRO A 373 13.70 -10.83 1.85
N THR A 374 13.82 -11.25 0.61
CA THR A 374 15.10 -11.52 -0.04
C THR A 374 15.28 -10.62 -1.26
N PRO A 375 16.51 -10.12 -1.52
CA PRO A 375 16.79 -9.33 -2.72
C PRO A 375 16.42 -10.08 -3.99
N PRO A 376 15.96 -9.38 -5.05
CA PRO A 376 15.69 -10.00 -6.35
C PRO A 376 16.98 -10.49 -7.01
N ARG A 377 16.89 -11.52 -7.85
CA ARG A 377 18.02 -12.15 -8.55
C ARG A 377 18.08 -11.78 -10.02
#